data_6c8e4b3257c3c37de0eac515ddeb031c
#
_entry.id   6c8e4b3257c3c37de0eac515ddeb031c
#
_cell.length_a   1.000
_cell.length_b   1.000
_cell.length_c   1.000
_cell.angle_alpha   90.00
_cell.angle_beta   90.00
_cell.angle_gamma   90.00
#
_symmetry.space_group_name_H-M   'P 1'
#
loop_
_entity.id
_entity.type
_entity.pdbx_description
1 polymer ?
#
loop_
_entity_poly.entity_id
_entity_poly.type
_entity_poly.pdbx_seq_one_letter_code
_entity_poly.pdbx_strand_id
1 'polypeptide(L)'
;MNDLLMTENPSRLRVTLPRLAALIVGLALVLFPFGWLGEIWRPFGQIVDDLFSTVWAHAIGHTSLFCLLGLLALAMFPVLRRHPWRYLGLLLLAGIGQEAFQLLYKGRLLLFDDMRDLVTDLFGLLLAFATVWGWGWLWRRDR
;
A
#
# COMPACT_ATOMS: atom_id res chain seq x y z
N MET A 1 -30.73 32.57 -28.37
CA MET A 1 -31.04 31.18 -27.98
C MET A 1 -29.87 30.33 -28.42
N ASN A 2 -28.71 30.38 -27.75
CA ASN A 2 -27.52 29.55 -27.97
C ASN A 2 -26.40 29.94 -26.98
N ASP A 3 -26.57 29.65 -25.71
CA ASP A 3 -25.46 29.78 -24.74
C ASP A 3 -25.63 28.80 -23.57
N LEU A 4 -25.85 27.50 -23.90
CA LEU A 4 -25.82 26.41 -22.93
C LEU A 4 -24.84 25.32 -23.38
N LEU A 5 -23.71 25.70 -23.96
CA LEU A 5 -22.54 24.81 -23.97
C LEU A 5 -21.82 25.03 -22.65
N MET A 6 -22.26 24.31 -21.65
CA MET A 6 -21.51 24.12 -20.41
C MET A 6 -20.10 23.68 -20.78
N THR A 7 -19.14 24.56 -20.56
CA THR A 7 -17.73 24.22 -20.54
C THR A 7 -17.54 23.22 -19.41
N GLU A 8 -17.59 21.94 -19.72
CA GLU A 8 -17.13 20.90 -18.81
C GLU A 8 -15.69 21.25 -18.45
N ASN A 9 -15.52 21.61 -17.18
CA ASN A 9 -14.22 21.92 -16.62
C ASN A 9 -13.36 20.62 -16.62
N PRO A 10 -12.33 20.51 -17.47
CA PRO A 10 -11.51 19.30 -17.59
C PRO A 10 -10.48 19.17 -16.47
N SER A 11 -10.71 19.81 -15.31
CA SER A 11 -9.87 19.64 -14.12
C SER A 11 -10.09 18.30 -13.40
N ARG A 12 -10.82 17.36 -14.01
CA ARG A 12 -10.98 16.00 -13.52
C ARG A 12 -9.63 15.29 -13.57
N LEU A 13 -9.01 15.18 -12.39
CA LEU A 13 -7.99 14.17 -12.03
C LEU A 13 -7.01 13.82 -13.17
N ARG A 14 -6.26 14.79 -13.68
CA ARG A 14 -5.05 14.45 -14.43
C ARG A 14 -4.10 13.76 -13.47
N VAL A 15 -4.20 12.43 -13.39
CA VAL A 15 -3.12 11.62 -12.79
C VAL A 15 -1.88 11.95 -13.61
N THR A 16 -0.96 12.69 -13.02
CA THR A 16 0.28 13.04 -13.72
C THR A 16 1.11 11.76 -13.86
N LEU A 17 1.79 11.62 -15.01
CA LEU A 17 2.65 10.45 -15.27
C LEU A 17 3.56 10.08 -14.09
N PRO A 18 4.24 11.03 -13.40
CA PRO A 18 5.06 10.69 -12.24
C PRO A 18 4.26 10.12 -11.07
N ARG A 19 3.01 10.52 -10.85
CA ARG A 19 2.15 9.93 -9.81
C ARG A 19 1.77 8.49 -10.14
N LEU A 20 1.44 8.24 -11.38
CA LEU A 20 1.13 6.88 -11.84
C LEU A 20 2.38 5.99 -11.73
N ALA A 21 3.54 6.48 -12.18
CA ALA A 21 4.80 5.76 -12.08
C ALA A 21 5.15 5.44 -10.61
N ALA A 22 5.03 6.40 -9.69
CA ALA A 22 5.28 6.18 -8.27
C ALA A 22 4.34 5.13 -7.65
N LEU A 23 3.05 5.14 -8.05
CA LEU A 23 2.10 4.13 -7.60
C LEU A 23 2.46 2.74 -8.15
N ILE A 24 2.80 2.65 -9.43
CA ILE A 24 3.21 1.38 -10.06
C ILE A 24 4.46 0.82 -9.37
N VAL A 25 5.46 1.65 -9.10
CA VAL A 25 6.67 1.24 -8.38
C VAL A 25 6.32 0.79 -6.96
N GLY A 26 5.48 1.54 -6.23
CA GLY A 26 5.04 1.15 -4.89
C GLY A 26 4.28 -0.18 -4.88
N LEU A 27 3.36 -0.39 -5.81
CA LEU A 27 2.65 -1.66 -5.98
C LEU A 27 3.59 -2.79 -6.39
N ALA A 28 4.53 -2.54 -7.30
CA ALA A 28 5.52 -3.53 -7.71
C ALA A 28 6.38 -3.97 -6.52
N LEU A 29 6.79 -3.06 -5.65
CA LEU A 29 7.53 -3.40 -4.44
C LEU A 29 6.70 -4.22 -3.46
N VAL A 30 5.42 -3.88 -3.25
CA VAL A 30 4.52 -4.63 -2.36
C VAL A 30 4.23 -6.02 -2.91
N LEU A 31 3.94 -6.13 -4.20
CA LEU A 31 3.60 -7.40 -4.85
C LEU A 31 4.84 -8.24 -5.19
N PHE A 32 6.05 -7.72 -4.96
CA PHE A 32 7.26 -8.43 -5.32
C PHE A 32 7.47 -9.67 -4.45
N PRO A 33 7.69 -10.84 -5.05
CA PRO A 33 7.84 -12.10 -4.32
C PRO A 33 9.26 -12.25 -3.76
N PHE A 34 9.59 -11.50 -2.72
CA PHE A 34 10.93 -11.53 -2.10
C PHE A 34 11.36 -12.95 -1.67
N GLY A 35 10.43 -13.76 -1.17
CA GLY A 35 10.70 -15.15 -0.81
C GLY A 35 11.14 -15.98 -2.03
N TRP A 36 10.44 -15.85 -3.16
CA TRP A 36 10.81 -16.54 -4.41
C TRP A 36 12.19 -16.10 -4.92
N LEU A 37 12.49 -14.79 -4.85
CA LEU A 37 13.83 -14.32 -5.23
C LEU A 37 14.91 -14.90 -4.29
N GLY A 38 14.62 -15.04 -3.00
CA GLY A 38 15.51 -15.65 -2.02
C GLY A 38 15.81 -17.12 -2.31
N GLU A 39 14.85 -17.87 -2.86
CA GLU A 39 15.04 -19.25 -3.29
C GLU A 39 15.99 -19.35 -4.49
N ILE A 40 15.91 -18.42 -5.43
CA ILE A 40 16.75 -18.38 -6.64
C ILE A 40 18.14 -17.84 -6.33
N TRP A 41 18.23 -16.81 -5.50
CA TRP A 41 19.47 -16.13 -5.15
C TRP A 41 19.76 -16.25 -3.66
N ARG A 42 20.48 -17.31 -3.30
CA ARG A 42 20.77 -17.68 -1.91
C ARG A 42 21.34 -16.54 -1.03
N PRO A 43 22.33 -15.72 -1.49
CA PRO A 43 22.81 -14.61 -0.65
C PRO A 43 21.73 -13.61 -0.26
N PHE A 44 20.79 -13.31 -1.18
CA PHE A 44 19.65 -12.47 -0.88
C PHE A 44 18.67 -13.16 0.08
N GLY A 45 18.40 -14.46 -0.14
CA GLY A 45 17.55 -15.25 0.75
C GLY A 45 18.05 -15.23 2.19
N GLN A 46 19.35 -15.41 2.42
CA GLN A 46 19.95 -15.36 3.76
C GLN A 46 19.73 -13.99 4.43
N ILE A 47 19.91 -12.89 3.69
CA ILE A 47 19.66 -11.53 4.22
C ILE A 47 18.18 -11.38 4.62
N VAL A 48 17.26 -11.85 3.78
CA VAL A 48 15.82 -11.78 4.07
C VAL A 48 15.46 -12.65 5.27
N ASP A 49 15.97 -13.88 5.33
CA ASP A 49 15.72 -14.80 6.44
C ASP A 49 16.27 -14.26 7.75
N ASP A 50 17.46 -13.68 7.76
CA ASP A 50 18.05 -13.06 8.95
C ASP A 50 17.25 -11.85 9.40
N LEU A 51 16.83 -10.98 8.46
CA LEU A 51 16.09 -9.77 8.75
C LEU A 51 14.69 -10.05 9.26
N PHE A 52 14.03 -11.10 8.75
CA PHE A 52 12.66 -11.48 9.07
C PHE A 52 12.59 -12.80 9.84
N SER A 53 13.65 -13.15 10.57
CA SER A 53 13.79 -14.41 11.34
C SER A 53 12.76 -14.58 12.45
N THR A 54 12.14 -13.48 12.92
CA THR A 54 11.14 -13.52 13.99
C THR A 54 9.77 -13.10 13.48
N VAL A 55 8.72 -13.61 14.14
CA VAL A 55 7.32 -13.20 13.90
C VAL A 55 7.15 -11.69 14.00
N TRP A 56 7.83 -11.05 14.95
CA TRP A 56 7.77 -9.60 15.15
C TRP A 56 8.46 -8.82 14.02
N ALA A 57 9.63 -9.27 13.57
CA ALA A 57 10.33 -8.64 12.46
C ALA A 57 9.51 -8.71 11.18
N HIS A 58 8.85 -9.85 10.93
CA HIS A 58 7.94 -10.04 9.81
C HIS A 58 6.74 -9.08 9.89
N ALA A 59 6.07 -9.02 11.03
CA ALA A 59 4.94 -8.11 11.26
C ALA A 59 5.33 -6.63 11.12
N ILE A 60 6.50 -6.23 11.63
CA ILE A 60 7.04 -4.86 11.46
C ILE A 60 7.31 -4.58 9.98
N GLY A 61 7.86 -5.55 9.24
CA GLY A 61 8.09 -5.44 7.80
C GLY A 61 6.81 -5.15 7.02
N HIS A 62 5.78 -5.96 7.20
CA HIS A 62 4.47 -5.78 6.59
C HIS A 62 3.84 -4.43 6.97
N THR A 63 3.77 -4.13 8.26
CA THR A 63 3.25 -2.84 8.76
C THR A 63 3.97 -1.65 8.14
N SER A 64 5.30 -1.69 8.07
CA SER A 64 6.10 -0.59 7.52
C SER A 64 5.88 -0.43 6.02
N LEU A 65 5.87 -1.54 5.29
CA LEU A 65 5.66 -1.55 3.84
C LEU A 65 4.29 -0.97 3.48
N PHE A 66 3.23 -1.42 4.16
CA PHE A 66 1.88 -0.92 3.91
C PHE A 66 1.64 0.49 4.45
N CYS A 67 2.34 0.90 5.51
CA CYS A 67 2.35 2.28 5.97
C CYS A 67 2.96 3.20 4.90
N LEU A 68 4.11 2.84 4.33
CA LEU A 68 4.75 3.61 3.26
C LEU A 68 3.89 3.66 2.00
N LEU A 69 3.31 2.53 1.58
CA LEU A 69 2.38 2.48 0.45
C LEU A 69 1.16 3.37 0.70
N GLY A 70 0.60 3.31 1.92
CA GLY A 70 -0.52 4.13 2.34
C GLY A 70 -0.22 5.63 2.32
N LEU A 71 0.94 6.04 2.85
CA LEU A 71 1.41 7.42 2.81
C LEU A 71 1.59 7.90 1.36
N LEU A 72 2.20 7.07 0.51
CA LEU A 72 2.38 7.37 -0.92
C LEU A 72 1.03 7.56 -1.62
N ALA A 73 0.08 6.65 -1.42
CA ALA A 73 -1.25 6.72 -2.00
C ALA A 73 -2.00 7.99 -1.56
N LEU A 74 -1.96 8.32 -0.26
CA LEU A 74 -2.59 9.52 0.28
C LEU A 74 -1.92 10.82 -0.18
N ALA A 75 -0.61 10.80 -0.42
CA ALA A 75 0.13 11.93 -0.98
C ALA A 75 -0.21 12.14 -2.47
N MET A 76 -0.23 11.06 -3.23
CA MET A 76 -0.48 11.10 -4.68
C MET A 76 -1.95 11.33 -5.02
N PHE A 77 -2.87 10.80 -4.21
CA PHE A 77 -4.31 10.87 -4.44
C PHE A 77 -5.06 11.48 -3.26
N PRO A 78 -5.03 12.83 -3.12
CA PRO A 78 -5.67 13.51 -1.99
C PRO A 78 -7.18 13.22 -1.84
N VAL A 79 -7.85 12.79 -2.92
CA VAL A 79 -9.26 12.37 -2.89
C VAL A 79 -9.49 11.19 -1.93
N LEU A 80 -8.50 10.30 -1.77
CA LEU A 80 -8.58 9.15 -0.86
C LEU A 80 -8.65 9.57 0.61
N ARG A 81 -8.15 10.75 0.96
CA ARG A 81 -8.26 11.30 2.33
C ARG A 81 -9.71 11.57 2.73
N ARG A 82 -10.58 11.84 1.74
CA ARG A 82 -12.02 12.07 1.94
C ARG A 82 -12.85 10.78 1.88
N HIS A 83 -12.26 9.70 1.43
CA HIS A 83 -12.94 8.41 1.23
C HIS A 83 -12.14 7.26 1.87
N PRO A 84 -12.09 7.18 3.23
CA PRO A 84 -11.25 6.20 3.93
C PRO A 84 -11.56 4.75 3.53
N TRP A 85 -12.82 4.41 3.28
CA TRP A 85 -13.20 3.07 2.86
C TRP A 85 -12.67 2.69 1.48
N ARG A 86 -12.62 3.65 0.54
CA ARG A 86 -11.99 3.42 -0.77
C ARG A 86 -10.48 3.26 -0.64
N TYR A 87 -9.86 4.08 0.21
CA TYR A 87 -8.44 3.97 0.52
C TYR A 87 -8.09 2.59 1.08
N LEU A 88 -8.78 2.16 2.15
CA LEU A 88 -8.54 0.87 2.77
C LEU A 88 -8.85 -0.29 1.81
N GLY A 89 -10.00 -0.25 1.13
CA GLY A 89 -10.41 -1.31 0.22
C GLY A 89 -9.43 -1.52 -0.95
N LEU A 90 -8.99 -0.42 -1.59
CA LEU A 90 -8.04 -0.50 -2.71
C LEU A 90 -6.67 -1.05 -2.28
N LEU A 91 -6.16 -0.63 -1.12
CA LEU A 91 -4.83 -1.04 -0.68
C LEU A 91 -4.84 -2.42 0.00
N LEU A 92 -5.92 -2.80 0.67
CA LEU A 92 -6.09 -4.18 1.14
C LEU A 92 -6.20 -5.18 -0.01
N LEU A 93 -6.78 -4.78 -1.16
CA LEU A 93 -6.76 -5.63 -2.35
C LEU A 93 -5.32 -5.90 -2.82
N ALA A 94 -4.39 -4.96 -2.66
CA ALA A 94 -2.97 -5.21 -2.94
C ALA A 94 -2.39 -6.23 -1.95
N GLY A 95 -2.71 -6.14 -0.65
CA GLY A 95 -2.30 -7.13 0.35
C GLY A 95 -2.84 -8.53 0.04
N ILE A 96 -4.14 -8.63 -0.24
CA ILE A 96 -4.77 -9.89 -0.65
C ILE A 96 -4.09 -10.45 -1.92
N GLY A 97 -3.78 -9.58 -2.88
CA GLY A 97 -3.07 -9.96 -4.10
C GLY A 97 -1.66 -10.49 -3.81
N GLN A 98 -0.94 -9.87 -2.88
CA GLN A 98 0.37 -10.33 -2.42
C GLN A 98 0.29 -11.72 -1.80
N GLU A 99 -0.63 -11.93 -0.85
CA GLU A 99 -0.82 -13.23 -0.20
C GLU A 99 -1.25 -14.30 -1.21
N ALA A 100 -2.21 -13.97 -2.09
CA ALA A 100 -2.64 -14.89 -3.15
C ALA A 100 -1.47 -15.31 -4.05
N PHE A 101 -0.59 -14.35 -4.40
CA PHE A 101 0.59 -14.65 -5.20
C PHE A 101 1.59 -15.53 -4.44
N GLN A 102 1.79 -15.29 -3.13
CA GLN A 102 2.63 -16.15 -2.29
C GLN A 102 2.07 -17.58 -2.20
N LEU A 103 0.78 -17.75 -2.03
CA LEU A 103 0.14 -19.07 -2.01
C LEU A 103 0.34 -19.83 -3.31
N LEU A 104 0.21 -19.12 -4.46
CA LEU A 104 0.40 -19.73 -5.78
C LEU A 104 1.82 -20.26 -5.97
N TYR A 105 2.86 -19.48 -5.66
CA TYR A 105 4.22 -19.95 -5.89
C TYR A 105 4.69 -20.97 -4.83
N LYS A 106 4.20 -20.85 -3.58
CA LYS A 106 4.51 -21.84 -2.52
C LYS A 106 3.74 -23.15 -2.68
N GLY A 107 2.71 -23.19 -3.54
CA GLY A 107 1.88 -24.37 -3.77
C GLY A 107 1.16 -24.86 -2.50
N ARG A 108 0.81 -23.95 -1.59
CA ARG A 108 0.17 -24.30 -0.31
C ARG A 108 -1.17 -23.59 -0.13
N LEU A 109 -1.97 -24.10 0.80
CA LEU A 109 -3.24 -23.47 1.19
C LEU A 109 -3.01 -22.31 2.17
N LEU A 110 -4.04 -21.46 2.32
CA LEU A 110 -4.09 -20.37 3.28
C LEU A 110 -3.83 -20.87 4.71
N LEU A 111 -2.93 -20.23 5.42
CA LEU A 111 -2.60 -20.52 6.81
C LEU A 111 -2.94 -19.32 7.70
N PHE A 112 -2.88 -19.56 9.02
CA PHE A 112 -3.11 -18.49 10.00
C PHE A 112 -2.10 -17.32 9.87
N ASP A 113 -0.87 -17.62 9.46
CA ASP A 113 0.17 -16.62 9.26
C ASP A 113 -0.20 -15.63 8.15
N ASP A 114 -0.77 -16.10 7.03
CA ASP A 114 -1.21 -15.23 5.92
C ASP A 114 -2.32 -14.26 6.37
N MET A 115 -3.23 -14.74 7.25
CA MET A 115 -4.26 -13.86 7.84
C MET A 115 -3.67 -12.83 8.79
N ARG A 116 -2.63 -13.21 9.56
CA ARG A 116 -1.90 -12.27 10.41
C ARG A 116 -1.22 -11.18 9.59
N ASP A 117 -0.64 -11.55 8.45
CA ASP A 117 0.03 -10.60 7.57
C ASP A 117 -0.97 -9.57 7.00
N LEU A 118 -2.18 -9.98 6.62
CA LEU A 118 -3.25 -9.06 6.24
C LEU A 118 -3.68 -8.12 7.39
N VAL A 119 -3.66 -8.59 8.63
CA VAL A 119 -3.96 -7.76 9.80
C VAL A 119 -2.86 -6.72 10.03
N THR A 120 -1.59 -7.10 9.87
CA THR A 120 -0.46 -6.17 10.00
C THR A 120 -0.42 -5.16 8.86
N ASP A 121 -0.81 -5.55 7.64
CA ASP A 121 -0.99 -4.66 6.49
C ASP A 121 -2.07 -3.61 6.78
N LEU A 122 -3.24 -4.06 7.27
CA LEU A 122 -4.31 -3.15 7.68
C LEU A 122 -3.84 -2.16 8.75
N PHE A 123 -3.08 -2.62 9.74
CA PHE A 123 -2.53 -1.77 10.78
C PHE A 123 -1.59 -0.70 10.19
N GLY A 124 -0.73 -1.07 9.24
CA GLY A 124 0.13 -0.15 8.51
C GLY A 124 -0.66 0.93 7.76
N LEU A 125 -1.73 0.53 7.06
CA LEU A 125 -2.61 1.45 6.35
C LEU A 125 -3.33 2.42 7.29
N LEU A 126 -3.82 1.94 8.43
CA LEU A 126 -4.47 2.79 9.45
C LEU A 126 -3.48 3.78 10.05
N LEU A 127 -2.25 3.36 10.32
CA LEU A 127 -1.18 4.23 10.81
C LEU A 127 -0.86 5.34 9.81
N ALA A 128 -0.75 5.02 8.53
CA ALA A 128 -0.56 6.02 7.47
C ALA A 128 -1.70 7.03 7.41
N PHE A 129 -2.93 6.54 7.47
CA PHE A 129 -4.12 7.42 7.45
C PHE A 129 -4.16 8.34 8.66
N ALA A 130 -3.93 7.81 9.88
CA ALA A 130 -3.89 8.56 11.12
C ALA A 130 -2.79 9.64 11.09
N THR A 131 -1.61 9.32 10.54
CA THR A 131 -0.49 10.26 10.40
C THR A 131 -0.89 11.44 9.50
N VAL A 132 -1.45 11.18 8.33
CA VAL A 132 -1.85 12.25 7.39
C VAL A 132 -3.01 13.08 7.97
N TRP A 133 -3.97 12.45 8.66
CA TRP A 133 -5.11 13.13 9.26
C TRP A 133 -4.70 14.00 10.45
N GLY A 134 -3.85 13.46 11.33
CA GLY A 134 -3.30 14.18 12.49
C GLY A 134 -2.45 15.37 12.08
N TRP A 135 -1.59 15.21 11.05
CA TRP A 135 -0.82 16.30 10.48
C TRP A 135 -1.71 17.44 9.96
N GLY A 136 -2.77 17.10 9.21
CA GLY A 136 -3.72 18.09 8.70
C GLY A 136 -4.54 18.79 9.78
N TRP A 137 -4.74 18.15 10.94
CA TRP A 137 -5.41 18.76 12.08
C TRP A 137 -4.50 19.76 12.81
N LEU A 138 -3.25 19.42 13.03
CA LEU A 138 -2.25 20.30 13.66
C LEU A 138 -2.08 21.61 12.87
N TRP A 139 -1.87 21.51 11.55
CA TRP A 139 -1.69 22.70 10.71
C TRP A 139 -2.92 23.61 10.60
N ARG A 140 -4.11 23.13 10.91
CA ARG A 140 -5.34 23.98 10.97
C ARG A 140 -5.51 24.71 12.29
N ARG A 141 -4.84 24.27 13.32
CA ARG A 141 -4.95 24.86 14.68
C ARG A 141 -4.07 26.10 14.85
N ASP A 142 -3.07 26.23 14.00
CA ASP A 142 -2.10 27.34 14.07
C ASP A 142 -2.44 28.50 13.13
N ARG A 143 -3.66 28.49 12.51
CA ARG A 143 -4.20 29.58 11.68
C ARG A 143 -5.45 30.17 12.28
#